data_3c7da18444222b720d548d5646c0ffe1
#
_entry.id   3c7da18444222b720d548d5646c0ffe1
#
_cell.length_a   1.000
_cell.length_b   1.000
_cell.length_c   1.000
_cell.angle_alpha   90.00
_cell.angle_beta   90.00
_cell.angle_gamma   90.00
#
_symmetry.space_group_name_H-M   'P 1'
#
loop_
_entity.id
_entity.type
_entity.pdbx_description
1 polymer ?
#
loop_
_entity_poly.entity_id
_entity_poly.type
_entity_poly.pdbx_seq_one_letter_code
_entity_poly.pdbx_strand_id
1 'polypeptide(L)'
;MTNYNVFNQSNRPLFTQLTNTFSAPGIEASPDSGAAAAGSFFALTTNNTSIPSNQNLLLQILNAAGSGRTIRISSLTGGTTAAATLVIYSGGTVTVGSTPVPVNTLLGNTNASVVTTRQNTGTLGGTFTSIASIPLTAGIFSLDLNGSIIVPPGQTLSISVGTGNQTAAINLFWWEF
;
A
#
# COMPACT_ATOMS: atom_id res chain seq x y z
N MET A 1 -2.72 -33.81 49.84
CA MET A 1 -4.16 -34.10 49.81
C MET A 1 -4.58 -34.01 48.36
N THR A 2 -4.87 -35.15 47.75
CA THR A 2 -5.25 -35.23 46.33
C THR A 2 -6.66 -34.66 46.21
N ASN A 3 -6.86 -33.69 45.35
CA ASN A 3 -8.15 -33.03 45.15
C ASN A 3 -9.10 -33.96 44.35
N TYR A 4 -9.66 -34.94 45.03
CA TYR A 4 -10.60 -35.91 44.44
C TYR A 4 -11.92 -35.30 44.01
N ASN A 5 -12.21 -34.07 44.44
CA ASN A 5 -13.52 -33.46 44.16
C ASN A 5 -13.63 -32.83 42.76
N VAL A 6 -12.52 -32.68 42.06
CA VAL A 6 -12.56 -32.03 40.70
C VAL A 6 -12.57 -33.10 39.60
N PHE A 7 -11.93 -34.26 39.81
CA PHE A 7 -11.70 -35.19 38.70
C PHE A 7 -12.30 -36.60 38.85
N ASN A 8 -12.91 -36.96 39.99
CA ASN A 8 -13.38 -38.31 40.18
C ASN A 8 -14.62 -38.41 41.08
N GLN A 9 -15.69 -37.73 40.71
CA GLN A 9 -17.01 -38.07 41.25
C GLN A 9 -17.76 -38.90 40.21
N SER A 10 -17.94 -40.19 40.48
CA SER A 10 -18.63 -41.13 39.60
C SER A 10 -20.04 -40.71 39.24
N ASN A 11 -20.68 -39.83 40.02
CA ASN A 11 -22.02 -39.34 39.81
C ASN A 11 -22.12 -37.91 39.25
N ARG A 12 -20.99 -37.25 38.99
CA ARG A 12 -20.92 -35.93 38.36
C ARG A 12 -19.68 -35.88 37.44
N PRO A 13 -19.73 -36.54 36.30
CA PRO A 13 -18.67 -36.45 35.34
C PRO A 13 -18.54 -34.97 34.87
N LEU A 14 -17.31 -34.48 34.81
CA LEU A 14 -17.03 -33.20 34.20
C LEU A 14 -17.31 -33.30 32.69
N PHE A 15 -18.49 -32.86 32.26
CA PHE A 15 -18.79 -32.73 30.86
C PHE A 15 -18.08 -31.49 30.32
N THR A 16 -16.89 -31.65 29.76
CA THR A 16 -16.31 -30.65 28.89
C THR A 16 -17.00 -30.82 27.56
N GLN A 17 -18.00 -29.98 27.29
CA GLN A 17 -18.51 -29.82 25.95
C GLN A 17 -17.42 -29.10 25.17
N LEU A 18 -16.71 -29.82 24.31
CA LEU A 18 -15.89 -29.18 23.29
C LEU A 18 -16.87 -28.49 22.34
N THR A 19 -17.16 -27.23 22.60
CA THR A 19 -17.88 -26.42 21.63
C THR A 19 -16.86 -26.11 20.52
N ASN A 20 -16.96 -26.87 19.43
CA ASN A 20 -16.21 -26.51 18.24
C ASN A 20 -16.77 -25.18 17.73
N THR A 21 -16.08 -24.09 18.07
CA THR A 21 -16.46 -22.74 17.64
C THR A 21 -16.14 -22.49 16.17
N PHE A 22 -15.54 -23.44 15.48
CA PHE A 22 -15.35 -23.40 14.02
C PHE A 22 -16.64 -23.83 13.31
N SER A 23 -17.68 -23.01 13.43
CA SER A 23 -18.92 -23.20 12.67
C SER A 23 -18.78 -22.80 11.19
N ALA A 24 -17.66 -22.19 10.81
CA ALA A 24 -17.25 -21.95 9.44
C ALA A 24 -15.72 -22.09 9.37
N PRO A 25 -15.14 -22.55 8.26
CA PRO A 25 -13.72 -22.46 8.06
C PRO A 25 -13.30 -21.01 8.26
N GLY A 26 -12.37 -20.75 9.18
CA GLY A 26 -11.80 -19.43 9.35
C GLY A 26 -11.09 -19.06 8.04
N ILE A 27 -11.69 -18.18 7.26
CA ILE A 27 -11.02 -17.58 6.12
C ILE A 27 -10.08 -16.56 6.73
N GLU A 28 -8.79 -16.90 6.84
CA GLU A 28 -7.78 -15.89 7.15
C GLU A 28 -7.70 -14.94 5.96
N ALA A 29 -8.24 -13.75 6.15
CA ALA A 29 -8.12 -12.68 5.17
C ALA A 29 -6.66 -12.19 5.13
N SER A 30 -6.10 -11.99 3.93
CA SER A 30 -4.83 -11.27 3.81
C SER A 30 -4.95 -9.87 4.44
N PRO A 31 -3.84 -9.26 4.90
CA PRO A 31 -3.88 -7.90 5.45
C PRO A 31 -4.61 -6.91 4.54
N ASP A 32 -4.41 -7.00 3.25
CA ASP A 32 -5.05 -6.17 2.22
C ASP A 32 -6.57 -6.37 2.19
N SER A 33 -7.01 -7.63 2.22
CA SER A 33 -8.42 -8.00 2.22
C SER A 33 -9.13 -7.51 3.49
N GLY A 34 -8.47 -7.66 4.64
CA GLY A 34 -8.97 -7.15 5.92
C GLY A 34 -9.06 -5.63 5.93
N ALA A 35 -8.03 -4.94 5.43
CA ALA A 35 -8.00 -3.49 5.32
C ALA A 35 -9.06 -2.97 4.31
N ALA A 36 -9.26 -3.66 3.19
CA ALA A 36 -10.29 -3.32 2.21
C ALA A 36 -11.68 -3.45 2.83
N ALA A 37 -11.96 -4.55 3.52
CA ALA A 37 -13.24 -4.76 4.21
C ALA A 37 -13.50 -3.72 5.33
N ALA A 38 -12.44 -3.23 5.98
CA ALA A 38 -12.50 -2.16 6.97
C ALA A 38 -12.60 -0.76 6.35
N GLY A 39 -12.55 -0.62 5.03
CA GLY A 39 -12.56 0.68 4.34
C GLY A 39 -11.30 1.53 4.60
N SER A 40 -10.17 0.87 4.85
CA SER A 40 -8.87 1.52 5.09
C SER A 40 -7.82 1.19 4.01
N PHE A 41 -8.23 0.55 2.91
CA PHE A 41 -7.38 0.22 1.78
C PHE A 41 -7.66 1.16 0.60
N PHE A 42 -6.60 1.73 0.05
CA PHE A 42 -6.70 2.76 -0.98
C PHE A 42 -5.89 2.41 -2.21
N ALA A 43 -6.34 2.90 -3.35
CA ALA A 43 -5.68 2.82 -4.64
C ALA A 43 -5.48 4.22 -5.22
N LEU A 44 -4.37 4.42 -5.91
CA LEU A 44 -4.05 5.65 -6.63
C LEU A 44 -3.47 5.31 -7.99
N THR A 45 -3.88 6.00 -9.01
CA THR A 45 -3.33 5.86 -10.37
C THR A 45 -2.87 7.21 -10.92
N THR A 46 -1.76 7.20 -11.63
CA THR A 46 -1.32 8.34 -12.44
C THR A 46 -2.03 8.40 -13.79
N ASN A 47 -2.84 7.38 -14.12
CA ASN A 47 -3.30 7.12 -15.46
C ASN A 47 -2.13 7.02 -16.49
N ASN A 48 -2.46 6.80 -17.75
CA ASN A 48 -1.47 6.79 -18.82
C ASN A 48 -0.96 8.21 -19.06
N THR A 49 0.27 8.47 -18.66
CA THR A 49 0.92 9.77 -18.75
C THR A 49 2.04 9.73 -19.77
N SER A 50 2.01 10.67 -20.71
CA SER A 50 3.11 10.86 -21.66
C SER A 50 4.29 11.53 -20.96
N ILE A 51 5.46 10.92 -21.07
CA ILE A 51 6.71 11.41 -20.48
C ILE A 51 7.55 12.03 -21.59
N PRO A 52 7.87 13.34 -21.53
CA PRO A 52 8.77 13.97 -22.49
C PRO A 52 10.21 13.43 -22.39
N SER A 53 11.00 13.71 -23.42
CA SER A 53 12.44 13.39 -23.42
C SER A 53 13.14 13.92 -22.17
N ASN A 54 14.03 13.11 -21.59
CA ASN A 54 14.84 13.42 -20.41
C ASN A 54 14.04 13.71 -19.12
N GLN A 55 12.78 13.31 -19.07
CA GLN A 55 11.94 13.42 -17.87
C GLN A 55 11.53 12.05 -17.35
N ASN A 56 11.05 12.04 -16.11
CA ASN A 56 10.45 10.87 -15.47
C ASN A 56 9.00 11.17 -15.12
N LEU A 57 8.15 10.15 -15.13
CA LEU A 57 6.87 10.22 -14.43
C LEU A 57 7.14 10.11 -12.92
N LEU A 58 6.66 11.08 -12.17
CA LEU A 58 6.83 11.17 -10.73
C LEU A 58 5.48 11.01 -10.05
N LEU A 59 5.42 10.16 -9.03
CA LEU A 59 4.31 10.04 -8.11
C LEU A 59 4.83 10.20 -6.68
N GLN A 60 4.14 10.99 -5.89
CA GLN A 60 4.49 11.23 -4.48
C GLN A 60 3.26 11.10 -3.61
N ILE A 61 3.43 10.44 -2.47
CA ILE A 61 2.50 10.48 -1.35
C ILE A 61 3.21 11.06 -0.14
N LEU A 62 2.57 11.99 0.54
CA LEU A 62 2.99 12.56 1.81
C LEU A 62 1.97 12.18 2.88
N ASN A 63 2.42 11.49 3.91
CA ASN A 63 1.64 11.29 5.11
C ASN A 63 1.83 12.51 6.03
N ALA A 64 0.81 13.32 6.18
CA ALA A 64 0.90 14.56 6.97
C ALA A 64 1.30 14.26 8.43
N ALA A 65 2.11 15.14 9.04
CA ALA A 65 2.61 14.95 10.42
C ALA A 65 1.49 14.77 11.45
N GLY A 66 0.33 15.38 11.22
CA GLY A 66 -0.85 15.28 12.10
C GLY A 66 -1.89 14.25 11.67
N SER A 67 -1.58 13.35 10.74
CA SER A 67 -2.56 12.39 10.19
C SER A 67 -3.08 11.39 11.23
N GLY A 68 -2.28 11.08 12.26
CA GLY A 68 -2.58 10.05 13.25
C GLY A 68 -2.61 8.64 12.69
N ARG A 69 -2.21 8.43 11.44
CA ARG A 69 -2.20 7.13 10.76
C ARG A 69 -0.84 6.80 10.18
N THR A 70 -0.56 5.53 10.14
CA THR A 70 0.62 4.98 9.46
C THR A 70 0.19 4.33 8.15
N ILE A 71 0.95 4.58 7.08
CA ILE A 71 0.68 4.04 5.75
C ILE A 71 1.57 2.81 5.55
N ARG A 72 1.00 1.72 5.05
CA ARG A 72 1.75 0.54 4.59
C ARG A 72 1.50 0.30 3.11
N ILE A 73 2.56 0.26 2.34
CA ILE A 73 2.48 0.05 0.89
C ILE A 73 2.30 -1.44 0.62
N SER A 74 1.15 -1.78 0.02
CA SER A 74 0.81 -3.14 -0.36
C SER A 74 1.52 -3.54 -1.65
N SER A 75 1.25 -2.81 -2.72
CA SER A 75 1.80 -3.12 -4.03
C SER A 75 1.96 -1.87 -4.90
N LEU A 76 2.84 -2.01 -5.87
CA LEU A 76 3.13 -1.02 -6.90
C LEU A 76 3.03 -1.71 -8.26
N THR A 77 2.10 -1.28 -9.09
CA THR A 77 1.90 -1.82 -10.43
C THR A 77 1.94 -0.72 -11.48
N GLY A 78 2.05 -1.09 -12.72
CA GLY A 78 2.03 -0.11 -13.79
C GLY A 78 2.48 -0.68 -15.11
N GLY A 79 2.90 0.21 -16.00
CA GLY A 79 3.42 -0.18 -17.28
C GLY A 79 4.16 0.95 -17.98
N THR A 80 5.00 0.57 -18.94
CA THR A 80 5.80 1.47 -19.76
C THR A 80 5.74 1.03 -21.22
N THR A 81 5.74 1.97 -22.15
CA THR A 81 5.78 1.65 -23.60
C THR A 81 7.20 1.47 -24.14
N ALA A 82 8.22 1.80 -23.35
CA ALA A 82 9.63 1.59 -23.67
C ALA A 82 10.39 1.15 -22.43
N ALA A 83 11.65 0.74 -22.58
CA ALA A 83 12.54 0.45 -21.48
C ALA A 83 12.71 1.67 -20.56
N ALA A 84 12.66 1.46 -19.26
CA ALA A 84 12.69 2.51 -18.25
C ALA A 84 13.42 2.05 -16.99
N THR A 85 13.57 2.95 -16.02
CA THR A 85 13.96 2.59 -14.66
C THR A 85 12.86 3.02 -13.69
N LEU A 86 12.38 2.09 -12.88
CA LEU A 86 11.53 2.38 -11.74
C LEU A 86 12.43 2.62 -10.53
N VAL A 87 12.25 3.74 -9.85
CA VAL A 87 12.98 4.01 -8.60
C VAL A 87 11.99 4.42 -7.51
N ILE A 88 12.16 3.83 -6.34
CA ILE A 88 11.40 4.14 -5.13
C ILE A 88 12.32 4.93 -4.19
N TYR A 89 11.84 6.05 -3.66
CA TYR A 89 12.62 6.95 -2.79
C TYR A 89 11.90 7.20 -1.46
N SER A 90 12.69 7.31 -0.41
CA SER A 90 12.30 8.00 0.82
C SER A 90 12.57 9.48 0.65
N GLY A 91 11.58 10.34 0.91
CA GLY A 91 11.70 11.78 0.75
C GLY A 91 11.50 12.27 -0.68
N GLY A 92 12.10 13.39 -0.98
CA GLY A 92 11.97 14.10 -2.27
C GLY A 92 10.81 15.08 -2.29
N THR A 93 10.78 15.88 -3.35
CA THR A 93 9.74 16.89 -3.58
C THR A 93 9.33 16.88 -5.03
N VAL A 94 8.07 16.61 -5.29
CA VAL A 94 7.44 16.82 -6.60
C VAL A 94 6.84 18.22 -6.57
N THR A 95 7.48 19.14 -7.30
CA THR A 95 7.04 20.53 -7.43
C THR A 95 6.16 20.66 -8.66
N VAL A 96 5.05 21.34 -8.52
CA VAL A 96 4.07 21.60 -9.59
C VAL A 96 3.52 20.30 -10.20
N GLY A 97 2.26 20.21 -10.43
CA GLY A 97 1.66 19.04 -11.08
C GLY A 97 0.21 18.85 -10.65
N SER A 98 -0.34 17.70 -10.98
CA SER A 98 -1.67 17.31 -10.55
C SER A 98 -1.65 16.62 -9.17
N THR A 99 -2.80 16.61 -8.53
CA THR A 99 -3.04 15.94 -7.25
C THR A 99 -4.04 14.80 -7.47
N PRO A 100 -3.60 13.63 -7.97
CA PRO A 100 -4.51 12.52 -8.18
C PRO A 100 -5.16 12.11 -6.85
N VAL A 101 -6.46 11.82 -6.88
CA VAL A 101 -7.23 11.51 -5.66
C VAL A 101 -7.17 10.01 -5.38
N PRO A 102 -6.76 9.59 -4.16
CA PRO A 102 -6.87 8.19 -3.75
C PRO A 102 -8.32 7.72 -3.72
N VAL A 103 -8.55 6.50 -4.18
CA VAL A 103 -9.86 5.86 -4.19
C VAL A 103 -9.89 4.77 -3.12
N ASN A 104 -10.94 4.76 -2.29
CA ASN A 104 -11.17 3.68 -1.36
C ASN A 104 -11.61 2.43 -2.12
N THR A 105 -10.95 1.29 -1.86
CA THR A 105 -11.26 0.05 -2.58
C THR A 105 -12.54 -0.63 -2.10
N LEU A 106 -13.07 -0.26 -0.92
CA LEU A 106 -14.45 -0.59 -0.52
C LEU A 106 -15.38 0.39 -1.23
N LEU A 107 -15.88 0.00 -2.39
CA LEU A 107 -16.69 0.87 -3.25
C LEU A 107 -17.96 1.35 -2.51
N GLY A 108 -18.19 2.65 -2.59
CA GLY A 108 -19.30 3.29 -1.85
C GLY A 108 -18.93 3.73 -0.43
N ASN A 109 -17.75 3.37 0.08
CA ASN A 109 -17.26 3.89 1.36
C ASN A 109 -16.83 5.35 1.22
N THR A 110 -17.17 6.18 2.19
CA THR A 110 -16.89 7.63 2.19
C THR A 110 -15.59 8.00 2.92
N ASN A 111 -14.87 7.02 3.49
CA ASN A 111 -13.59 7.29 4.13
C ASN A 111 -12.58 7.80 3.09
N ALA A 112 -12.03 8.96 3.34
CA ALA A 112 -10.94 9.52 2.55
C ALA A 112 -9.58 9.11 3.12
N SER A 113 -8.61 8.95 2.24
CA SER A 113 -7.21 8.76 2.63
C SER A 113 -6.64 10.01 3.29
N VAL A 114 -5.74 9.80 4.26
CA VAL A 114 -5.04 10.91 4.96
C VAL A 114 -3.83 11.44 4.20
N VAL A 115 -3.43 10.78 3.11
CA VAL A 115 -2.26 11.22 2.35
C VAL A 115 -2.59 12.39 1.43
N THR A 116 -1.61 13.27 1.27
CA THR A 116 -1.59 14.21 0.14
C THR A 116 -0.75 13.63 -0.99
N THR A 117 -1.19 13.84 -2.20
CA THR A 117 -0.60 13.24 -3.39
C THR A 117 -0.11 14.31 -4.36
N ARG A 118 0.93 13.99 -5.11
CA ARG A 118 1.41 14.81 -6.23
C ARG A 118 1.88 13.92 -7.36
N GLN A 119 1.59 14.35 -8.57
CA GLN A 119 2.05 13.72 -9.80
C GLN A 119 2.57 14.80 -10.74
N ASN A 120 3.70 14.54 -11.37
CA ASN A 120 4.25 15.40 -12.42
C ASN A 120 5.15 14.59 -13.36
N THR A 121 5.51 15.19 -14.48
CA THR A 121 6.66 14.75 -15.28
C THR A 121 7.83 15.70 -15.02
N GLY A 122 9.03 15.16 -14.85
CA GLY A 122 10.21 15.97 -14.55
C GLY A 122 11.30 15.21 -13.79
N THR A 123 12.01 15.96 -12.96
CA THR A 123 13.05 15.43 -12.06
C THR A 123 12.62 15.61 -10.62
N LEU A 124 12.85 14.58 -9.78
CA LEU A 124 12.57 14.66 -8.36
C LEU A 124 13.51 15.67 -7.72
N GLY A 125 12.97 16.63 -6.98
CA GLY A 125 13.71 17.66 -6.25
C GLY A 125 13.86 17.32 -4.77
N GLY A 126 14.53 18.22 -4.02
CA GLY A 126 14.71 18.09 -2.58
C GLY A 126 15.70 17.00 -2.18
N THR A 127 15.69 16.66 -0.89
CA THR A 127 16.53 15.59 -0.33
C THR A 127 15.79 14.27 -0.39
N PHE A 128 16.38 13.25 -0.97
CA PHE A 128 15.81 11.91 -1.09
C PHE A 128 16.89 10.84 -1.00
N THR A 129 16.46 9.64 -0.62
CA THR A 129 17.31 8.45 -0.60
C THR A 129 16.61 7.34 -1.40
N SER A 130 17.33 6.70 -2.32
CA SER A 130 16.80 5.57 -3.08
C SER A 130 16.64 4.35 -2.18
N ILE A 131 15.43 3.78 -2.17
CA ILE A 131 15.12 2.51 -1.50
C ILE A 131 15.35 1.34 -2.46
N ALA A 132 14.89 1.48 -3.70
CA ALA A 132 15.03 0.46 -4.73
C ALA A 132 15.16 1.10 -6.12
N SER A 133 15.92 0.46 -6.99
CA SER A 133 16.05 0.84 -8.41
C SER A 133 15.95 -0.41 -9.26
N ILE A 134 14.97 -0.44 -10.16
CA ILE A 134 14.58 -1.63 -10.91
C ILE A 134 14.54 -1.28 -12.40
N PRO A 135 15.38 -1.92 -13.22
CA PRO A 135 15.29 -1.77 -14.67
C PRO A 135 14.01 -2.44 -15.17
N LEU A 136 13.27 -1.75 -16.01
CA LEU A 136 12.04 -2.22 -16.64
C LEU A 136 12.26 -2.40 -18.14
N THR A 137 11.75 -3.49 -18.70
CA THR A 137 11.48 -3.62 -20.12
C THR A 137 10.12 -2.98 -20.46
N ALA A 138 9.88 -2.70 -21.74
CA ALA A 138 8.54 -2.28 -22.19
C ALA A 138 7.50 -3.35 -21.79
N GLY A 139 6.38 -2.91 -21.25
CA GLY A 139 5.30 -3.78 -20.76
C GLY A 139 4.81 -3.40 -19.38
N ILE A 140 4.10 -4.34 -18.77
CA ILE A 140 3.57 -4.20 -17.42
C ILE A 140 4.62 -4.59 -16.37
N PHE A 141 4.56 -3.95 -15.19
CA PHE A 141 5.31 -4.35 -14.01
C PHE A 141 4.39 -4.49 -12.80
N SER A 142 4.76 -5.37 -11.89
CA SER A 142 4.08 -5.55 -10.60
C SER A 142 5.12 -5.86 -9.52
N LEU A 143 5.04 -5.14 -8.41
CA LEU A 143 5.85 -5.35 -7.22
C LEU A 143 4.91 -5.52 -6.03
N ASP A 144 4.95 -6.69 -5.42
CA ASP A 144 4.26 -6.98 -4.17
C ASP A 144 5.17 -6.60 -3.01
N LEU A 145 4.80 -5.57 -2.28
CA LEU A 145 5.57 -5.03 -1.16
C LEU A 145 5.02 -5.53 0.19
N ASN A 146 3.77 -6.02 0.21
CA ASN A 146 3.13 -6.65 1.37
C ASN A 146 3.27 -5.84 2.67
N GLY A 147 3.25 -4.51 2.57
CA GLY A 147 3.38 -3.60 3.72
C GLY A 147 4.81 -3.44 4.25
N SER A 148 5.83 -3.90 3.53
CA SER A 148 7.24 -3.77 3.95
C SER A 148 7.76 -2.34 3.90
N ILE A 149 7.19 -1.48 3.04
CA ILE A 149 7.47 -0.05 3.06
C ILE A 149 6.42 0.63 3.93
N ILE A 150 6.88 1.29 4.97
CA ILE A 150 6.04 1.99 5.95
C ILE A 150 6.30 3.49 5.84
N VAL A 151 5.23 4.28 5.76
CA VAL A 151 5.30 5.75 5.70
C VAL A 151 4.61 6.32 6.95
N PRO A 152 5.36 6.58 8.03
CA PRO A 152 4.82 7.20 9.24
C PRO A 152 4.35 8.63 9.00
N PRO A 153 3.60 9.25 9.96
CA PRO A 153 3.28 10.67 9.90
C PRO A 153 4.53 11.56 9.70
N GLY A 154 4.41 12.54 8.82
CA GLY A 154 5.49 13.45 8.45
C GLY A 154 6.45 12.92 7.39
N GLN A 155 6.30 11.70 6.92
CA GLN A 155 7.19 11.10 5.94
C GLN A 155 6.60 11.10 4.53
N THR A 156 7.50 11.06 3.56
CA THR A 156 7.18 11.11 2.12
C THR A 156 7.76 9.89 1.41
N LEU A 157 6.95 9.28 0.56
CA LEU A 157 7.39 8.28 -0.41
C LEU A 157 7.25 8.89 -1.81
N SER A 158 8.31 8.81 -2.60
CA SER A 158 8.32 9.23 -4.00
C SER A 158 8.69 8.07 -4.91
N ILE A 159 8.07 8.02 -6.07
CA ILE A 159 8.28 6.98 -7.07
C ILE A 159 8.56 7.68 -8.39
N SER A 160 9.55 7.22 -9.13
CA SER A 160 9.82 7.67 -10.49
C SER A 160 9.85 6.53 -11.48
N VAL A 161 9.33 6.76 -12.66
CA VAL A 161 9.46 5.87 -13.83
C VAL A 161 9.95 6.69 -15.00
N GLY A 162 11.06 6.31 -15.56
CA GLY A 162 11.68 7.00 -16.71
C GLY A 162 13.12 6.49 -16.93
N THR A 163 13.87 7.15 -17.76
CA THR A 163 13.69 8.40 -18.50
C THR A 163 13.29 8.12 -19.94
N GLY A 164 12.64 9.08 -20.61
CA GLY A 164 12.54 9.02 -22.05
C GLY A 164 11.18 9.38 -22.61
N ASN A 165 11.14 9.49 -23.93
CA ASN A 165 9.92 9.77 -24.69
C ASN A 165 9.05 8.50 -24.75
N GLN A 166 8.16 8.34 -23.79
CA GLN A 166 7.32 7.15 -23.62
C GLN A 166 6.01 7.48 -22.89
N THR A 167 5.10 6.54 -22.88
CA THR A 167 3.93 6.58 -22.00
C THR A 167 4.12 5.59 -20.87
N ALA A 168 3.85 6.03 -19.62
CA ALA A 168 3.87 5.17 -18.47
C ALA A 168 2.68 5.42 -17.55
N ALA A 169 2.40 4.42 -16.72
CA ALA A 169 1.43 4.52 -15.63
C ALA A 169 2.03 3.92 -14.36
N ILE A 170 1.68 4.52 -13.22
CA ILE A 170 2.00 4.03 -11.88
C ILE A 170 0.68 3.88 -11.14
N ASN A 171 0.43 2.69 -10.58
CA ASN A 171 -0.67 2.44 -9.67
C ASN A 171 -0.08 2.03 -8.32
N LEU A 172 -0.49 2.70 -7.26
CA LEU A 172 -0.03 2.46 -5.90
C LEU A 172 -1.20 2.01 -5.03
N PHE A 173 -0.98 0.95 -4.25
CA PHE A 173 -1.95 0.41 -3.32
C PHE A 173 -1.38 0.40 -1.92
N TRP A 174 -2.19 0.82 -0.93
CA TRP A 174 -1.77 0.87 0.46
C TRP A 174 -2.94 0.77 1.42
N TRP A 175 -2.65 0.49 2.68
CA TRP A 175 -3.62 0.63 3.77
C TRP A 175 -3.13 1.56 4.86
N GLU A 176 -4.09 2.08 5.60
CA GLU A 176 -3.91 3.06 6.67
C GLU A 176 -4.44 2.50 7.99
N PHE A 177 -3.68 2.64 9.07
CA PHE A 177 -4.06 2.16 10.40
C PHE A 177 -3.56 3.10 11.52
#